data_060b867b74b5b3ff1f7166024fa468ab
#
_entry.id   060b867b74b5b3ff1f7166024fa468ab
#
_cell.length_a   1.000
_cell.length_b   1.000
_cell.length_c   1.000
_cell.angle_alpha   90.00
_cell.angle_beta   90.00
_cell.angle_gamma   90.00
#
_symmetry.space_group_name_H-M   'P 1'
#
loop_
_entity.id
_entity.type
_entity.pdbx_description
1 polymer ?
#
loop_
_entity_poly.entity_id
_entity_poly.type
_entity_poly.pdbx_seq_one_letter_code
_entity_poly.pdbx_strand_id
1 'polypeptide(L)'
;MKQKGFTLIELLVVVAIIGILAAVGVVAYSGYTASAKRNAIKSNFKLVEKYVSAELMKCQIGHTDIFINSGKYKVSCSAVQDASRTSAAMVFDPSLRFLNPIDNGIWNREDQLAVRNDVYKGSSIPDNMIGYIYLNFKSTWPASMRSCFKTPCSSSDNVLTATLDY
;
A
#
# COMPACT_ATOMS: atom_id res chain seq x y z
N MET A 1 11.86 47.43 40.05
CA MET A 1 10.88 46.48 39.53
C MET A 1 10.92 45.20 40.35
N LYS A 2 9.84 44.78 41.03
CA LYS A 2 9.80 43.50 41.77
C LYS A 2 9.58 42.38 40.77
N GLN A 3 10.56 41.54 40.55
CA GLN A 3 10.38 40.30 39.78
C GLN A 3 9.51 39.36 40.62
N LYS A 4 8.32 39.00 40.09
CA LYS A 4 7.50 37.92 40.64
C LYS A 4 8.10 36.60 40.20
N GLY A 5 8.70 35.86 41.11
CA GLY A 5 9.14 34.50 40.84
C GLY A 5 7.95 33.52 40.82
N PHE A 6 8.10 32.43 40.03
CA PHE A 6 7.14 31.32 40.01
C PHE A 6 7.16 30.56 41.32
N THR A 7 6.02 30.16 41.82
CA THR A 7 5.95 29.29 42.99
C THR A 7 6.17 27.83 42.61
N LEU A 8 6.69 27.04 43.53
CA LEU A 8 6.98 25.60 43.31
C LEU A 8 5.70 24.82 43.04
N ILE A 9 4.58 25.24 43.66
CA ILE A 9 3.28 24.59 43.46
C ILE A 9 2.70 24.87 42.08
N GLU A 10 2.87 26.06 41.51
CA GLU A 10 2.43 26.39 40.14
C GLU A 10 3.17 25.52 39.12
N LEU A 11 4.45 25.31 39.31
CA LEU A 11 5.22 24.44 38.42
C LEU A 11 4.78 22.97 38.54
N LEU A 12 4.52 22.49 39.76
CA LEU A 12 4.13 21.12 40.03
C LEU A 12 2.78 20.77 39.41
N VAL A 13 1.79 21.69 39.53
CA VAL A 13 0.47 21.51 38.92
C VAL A 13 0.56 21.48 37.40
N VAL A 14 1.36 22.35 36.79
CA VAL A 14 1.53 22.39 35.33
C VAL A 14 2.13 21.08 34.80
N VAL A 15 3.18 20.55 35.43
CA VAL A 15 3.79 19.28 34.98
C VAL A 15 2.86 18.09 35.21
N ALA A 16 2.05 18.11 36.26
CA ALA A 16 1.05 17.06 36.50
C ALA A 16 -0.01 17.05 35.40
N ILE A 17 -0.53 18.21 34.99
CA ILE A 17 -1.53 18.33 33.93
C ILE A 17 -0.93 17.89 32.58
N ILE A 18 0.30 18.34 32.25
CA ILE A 18 0.98 17.94 31.02
C ILE A 18 1.20 16.42 31.01
N GLY A 19 1.58 15.82 32.13
CA GLY A 19 1.80 14.38 32.25
C GLY A 19 0.52 13.58 31.96
N ILE A 20 -0.63 14.00 32.49
CA ILE A 20 -1.92 13.35 32.22
C ILE A 20 -2.31 13.49 30.75
N LEU A 21 -2.21 14.70 30.19
CA LEU A 21 -2.55 14.95 28.79
C LEU A 21 -1.65 14.17 27.83
N ALA A 22 -0.36 14.09 28.12
CA ALA A 22 0.58 13.33 27.32
C ALA A 22 0.25 11.83 27.32
N ALA A 23 -0.08 11.26 28.49
CA ALA A 23 -0.41 9.84 28.62
C ALA A 23 -1.64 9.46 27.76
N VAL A 24 -2.70 10.26 27.79
CA VAL A 24 -3.90 10.04 26.98
C VAL A 24 -3.62 10.31 25.49
N GLY A 25 -2.87 11.37 25.19
CA GLY A 25 -2.55 11.79 23.83
C GLY A 25 -1.79 10.73 23.04
N VAL A 26 -0.78 10.07 23.64
CA VAL A 26 0.04 9.04 22.97
C VAL A 26 -0.81 7.84 22.55
N VAL A 27 -1.72 7.36 23.41
CA VAL A 27 -2.59 6.21 23.11
C VAL A 27 -3.56 6.55 21.97
N ALA A 28 -4.21 7.70 22.02
CA ALA A 28 -5.12 8.14 20.97
C ALA A 28 -4.40 8.34 19.64
N TYR A 29 -3.20 8.94 19.64
CA TYR A 29 -2.41 9.16 18.44
C TYR A 29 -1.97 7.86 17.78
N SER A 30 -1.53 6.87 18.55
CA SER A 30 -1.12 5.55 18.01
C SER A 30 -2.29 4.82 17.32
N GLY A 31 -3.48 4.87 17.90
CA GLY A 31 -4.69 4.29 17.31
C GLY A 31 -5.10 4.99 16.00
N TYR A 32 -5.02 6.32 15.98
CA TYR A 32 -5.32 7.11 14.79
C TYR A 32 -4.35 6.82 13.64
N THR A 33 -3.04 6.81 13.92
CA THR A 33 -2.02 6.54 12.89
C THR A 33 -2.14 5.12 12.32
N ALA A 34 -2.42 4.12 13.15
CA ALA A 34 -2.65 2.77 12.70
C ALA A 34 -3.89 2.66 11.78
N SER A 35 -4.96 3.38 12.11
CA SER A 35 -6.16 3.45 11.26
C SER A 35 -5.89 4.16 9.94
N ALA A 36 -5.18 5.29 9.98
CA ALA A 36 -4.80 6.05 8.79
C ALA A 36 -3.96 5.20 7.82
N LYS A 37 -2.97 4.46 8.33
CA LYS A 37 -2.15 3.54 7.53
C LYS A 37 -2.99 2.45 6.85
N ARG A 38 -3.92 1.83 7.59
CA ARG A 38 -4.85 0.83 7.02
C ARG A 38 -5.72 1.42 5.91
N ASN A 39 -6.25 2.61 6.11
CA ASN A 39 -7.06 3.28 5.10
C ASN A 39 -6.24 3.66 3.86
N ALA A 40 -4.98 4.08 4.03
CA ALA A 40 -4.08 4.32 2.93
C ALA A 40 -3.82 3.05 2.09
N ILE A 41 -3.60 1.89 2.73
CA ILE A 41 -3.45 0.61 2.02
C ILE A 41 -4.70 0.30 1.19
N LYS A 42 -5.90 0.44 1.78
CA LYS A 42 -7.16 0.20 1.09
C LYS A 42 -7.37 1.14 -0.11
N SER A 43 -7.01 2.41 0.07
CA SER A 43 -7.07 3.41 -1.00
C SER A 43 -6.11 3.09 -2.14
N ASN A 44 -4.86 2.76 -1.81
CA ASN A 44 -3.84 2.35 -2.78
C ASN A 44 -4.27 1.12 -3.56
N PHE A 45 -4.82 0.11 -2.88
CA PHE A 45 -5.33 -1.09 -3.52
C PHE A 45 -6.39 -0.76 -4.57
N LYS A 46 -7.39 0.05 -4.22
CA LYS A 46 -8.45 0.46 -5.16
C LYS A 46 -7.93 1.31 -6.31
N LEU A 47 -6.89 2.12 -6.08
CA LEU A 47 -6.26 2.91 -7.12
C LEU A 47 -5.57 2.00 -8.14
N VAL A 48 -4.80 1.02 -7.68
CA VAL A 48 -4.15 0.02 -8.56
C VAL A 48 -5.19 -0.78 -9.34
N GLU A 49 -6.23 -1.27 -8.67
CA GLU A 49 -7.32 -2.00 -9.31
C GLU A 49 -7.93 -1.22 -10.46
N LYS A 50 -8.32 0.03 -10.22
CA LYS A 50 -8.91 0.90 -11.24
C LYS A 50 -7.96 1.19 -12.39
N TYR A 51 -6.70 1.50 -12.07
CA TYR A 51 -5.70 1.82 -13.08
C TYR A 51 -5.44 0.61 -13.99
N VAL A 52 -5.21 -0.55 -13.40
CA VAL A 52 -4.95 -1.79 -14.14
C VAL A 52 -6.14 -2.18 -15.01
N SER A 53 -7.35 -2.15 -14.46
CA SER A 53 -8.56 -2.42 -15.22
C SER A 53 -8.73 -1.46 -16.40
N ALA A 54 -8.45 -0.17 -16.18
CA ALA A 54 -8.51 0.83 -17.25
C ALA A 54 -7.47 0.58 -18.35
N GLU A 55 -6.24 0.17 -17.98
CA GLU A 55 -5.21 -0.20 -18.94
C GLU A 55 -5.62 -1.43 -19.76
N LEU A 56 -6.16 -2.47 -19.12
CA LEU A 56 -6.63 -3.67 -19.79
C LEU A 56 -7.79 -3.37 -20.77
N MET A 57 -8.72 -2.51 -20.38
CA MET A 57 -9.83 -2.10 -21.25
C MET A 57 -9.37 -1.42 -22.54
N LYS A 58 -8.19 -0.76 -22.56
CA LYS A 58 -7.66 -0.16 -23.78
C LYS A 58 -7.48 -1.17 -24.90
N CYS A 59 -7.10 -2.39 -24.58
CA CYS A 59 -6.98 -3.46 -25.59
C CYS A 59 -8.34 -3.82 -26.21
N GLN A 60 -9.40 -3.79 -25.41
CA GLN A 60 -10.77 -4.11 -25.90
C GLN A 60 -11.30 -3.03 -26.85
N ILE A 61 -10.84 -1.78 -26.71
CA ILE A 61 -11.25 -0.68 -27.58
C ILE A 61 -10.28 -0.40 -28.72
N GLY A 62 -9.34 -1.32 -28.99
CA GLY A 62 -8.51 -1.31 -30.19
C GLY A 62 -7.12 -0.66 -30.05
N HIS A 63 -6.65 -0.38 -28.83
CA HIS A 63 -5.26 0.01 -28.63
C HIS A 63 -4.33 -1.18 -28.89
N THR A 64 -3.14 -0.88 -29.42
CA THR A 64 -2.11 -1.90 -29.71
C THR A 64 -1.26 -2.23 -28.48
N ASP A 65 -1.03 -1.24 -27.61
CA ASP A 65 -0.18 -1.35 -26.45
C ASP A 65 -0.85 -0.73 -25.21
N ILE A 66 -0.54 -1.29 -24.06
CA ILE A 66 -0.95 -0.80 -22.72
C ILE A 66 0.27 -0.59 -21.84
N PHE A 67 0.09 0.10 -20.70
CA PHE A 67 1.19 0.48 -19.82
C PHE A 67 2.30 1.24 -20.55
N ILE A 68 1.93 2.14 -21.45
CA ILE A 68 2.87 2.87 -22.33
C ILE A 68 3.89 3.66 -21.51
N ASN A 69 3.50 4.18 -20.34
CA ASN A 69 4.36 4.92 -19.43
C ASN A 69 5.48 4.06 -18.80
N SER A 70 5.36 2.75 -18.86
CA SER A 70 6.40 1.80 -18.40
C SER A 70 7.61 1.73 -19.34
N GLY A 71 7.66 2.49 -20.42
CA GLY A 71 8.75 2.55 -21.38
C GLY A 71 9.01 1.20 -22.03
N LYS A 72 10.21 0.62 -21.82
CA LYS A 72 10.57 -0.69 -22.38
C LYS A 72 9.70 -1.85 -21.86
N TYR A 73 8.96 -1.66 -20.78
CA TYR A 73 8.08 -2.69 -20.20
C TYR A 73 6.63 -2.54 -20.64
N LYS A 74 6.33 -1.65 -21.60
CA LYS A 74 5.00 -1.60 -22.22
C LYS A 74 4.59 -2.98 -22.75
N VAL A 75 3.30 -3.28 -22.70
CA VAL A 75 2.77 -4.58 -23.11
C VAL A 75 1.91 -4.42 -24.35
N SER A 76 2.19 -5.23 -25.37
CA SER A 76 1.30 -5.33 -26.52
C SER A 76 0.01 -6.06 -26.10
N CYS A 77 -1.13 -5.63 -26.60
CA CYS A 77 -2.42 -6.27 -26.34
C CYS A 77 -2.46 -7.74 -26.77
N SER A 78 -1.68 -8.13 -27.76
CA SER A 78 -1.50 -9.54 -28.16
C SER A 78 -0.72 -10.38 -27.13
N ALA A 79 0.03 -9.74 -26.23
CA ALA A 79 0.88 -10.38 -25.22
C ALA A 79 0.39 -10.16 -23.77
N VAL A 80 -0.81 -9.62 -23.58
CA VAL A 80 -1.36 -9.37 -22.24
C VAL A 80 -1.48 -10.65 -21.40
N GLN A 81 -1.69 -11.79 -22.05
CA GLN A 81 -1.74 -13.09 -21.37
C GLN A 81 -0.39 -13.57 -20.85
N ASP A 82 0.72 -12.96 -21.28
CA ASP A 82 2.03 -13.20 -20.67
C ASP A 82 2.10 -12.50 -19.30
N ALA A 83 1.90 -13.30 -18.28
CA ALA A 83 1.85 -12.85 -16.90
C ALA A 83 3.13 -12.12 -16.47
N SER A 84 4.29 -12.56 -16.93
CA SER A 84 5.57 -11.98 -16.52
C SER A 84 5.78 -10.59 -17.10
N ARG A 85 5.39 -10.37 -18.36
CA ARG A 85 5.47 -9.05 -19.00
C ARG A 85 4.48 -8.06 -18.41
N THR A 86 3.24 -8.49 -18.23
CA THR A 86 2.17 -7.64 -17.71
C THR A 86 2.46 -7.22 -16.27
N SER A 87 2.93 -8.12 -15.43
CA SER A 87 3.31 -7.80 -14.07
C SER A 87 4.54 -6.89 -13.99
N ALA A 88 5.54 -7.10 -14.85
CA ALA A 88 6.70 -6.21 -14.93
C ALA A 88 6.27 -4.79 -15.36
N ALA A 89 5.41 -4.67 -16.38
CA ALA A 89 4.89 -3.37 -16.81
C ALA A 89 4.23 -2.60 -15.66
N MET A 90 3.43 -3.27 -14.83
CA MET A 90 2.76 -2.64 -13.69
C MET A 90 3.73 -2.17 -12.60
N VAL A 91 4.74 -2.98 -12.26
CA VAL A 91 5.74 -2.61 -11.25
C VAL A 91 6.58 -1.41 -11.68
N PHE A 92 6.89 -1.33 -12.98
CA PHE A 92 7.71 -0.24 -13.53
C PHE A 92 6.90 0.97 -14.00
N ASP A 93 5.57 0.92 -13.97
CA ASP A 93 4.74 2.07 -14.37
C ASP A 93 4.85 3.20 -13.33
N PRO A 94 5.26 4.41 -13.74
CA PRO A 94 5.38 5.56 -12.85
C PRO A 94 4.07 5.91 -12.12
N SER A 95 2.92 5.63 -12.72
CA SER A 95 1.60 5.90 -12.13
C SER A 95 1.30 5.02 -10.90
N LEU A 96 2.01 3.90 -10.76
CA LEU A 96 1.86 2.95 -9.66
C LEU A 96 3.03 2.98 -8.66
N ARG A 97 3.96 3.92 -8.83
CA ARG A 97 5.15 4.05 -7.95
C ARG A 97 4.84 4.85 -6.69
N PHE A 98 4.09 4.28 -5.78
CA PHE A 98 3.84 4.84 -4.44
C PHE A 98 4.39 3.91 -3.36
N LEU A 99 4.74 4.51 -2.22
CA LEU A 99 5.36 3.79 -1.11
C LEU A 99 4.33 3.02 -0.30
N ASN A 100 4.76 1.89 0.29
CA ASN A 100 3.96 1.17 1.26
C ASN A 100 3.78 2.03 2.54
N PRO A 101 2.56 2.31 3.01
CA PRO A 101 2.32 3.17 4.18
C PRO A 101 2.85 2.60 5.50
N ILE A 102 3.13 1.29 5.56
CA ILE A 102 3.59 0.61 6.78
C ILE A 102 5.10 0.42 6.79
N ASP A 103 5.69 0.21 5.63
CA ASP A 103 7.12 -0.04 5.51
C ASP A 103 7.89 1.26 5.76
N ASN A 104 8.55 1.34 6.91
CA ASN A 104 9.39 2.47 7.31
C ASN A 104 10.83 2.38 6.75
N GLY A 105 11.06 1.45 5.84
CA GLY A 105 12.19 1.33 4.94
C GLY A 105 13.59 1.34 5.55
N ILE A 106 14.08 0.16 5.86
CA ILE A 106 15.53 -0.12 5.97
C ILE A 106 16.11 -0.48 4.58
N TRP A 107 15.23 -0.68 3.60
CA TRP A 107 15.54 -1.16 2.25
C TRP A 107 15.61 -0.01 1.24
N ASN A 108 16.23 -0.24 0.10
CA ASN A 108 16.30 0.72 -1.00
C ASN A 108 14.91 1.20 -1.41
N ARG A 109 14.81 2.44 -1.89
CA ARG A 109 13.54 3.09 -2.26
C ARG A 109 12.69 2.29 -3.25
N GLU A 110 13.32 1.44 -4.06
CA GLU A 110 12.64 0.53 -5.00
C GLU A 110 11.96 -0.63 -4.28
N ASP A 111 12.51 -1.10 -3.16
CA ASP A 111 11.93 -2.18 -2.35
C ASP A 111 10.75 -1.72 -1.49
N GLN A 112 10.57 -0.42 -1.32
CA GLN A 112 9.46 0.19 -0.56
C GLN A 112 8.21 0.42 -1.40
N LEU A 113 8.25 0.18 -2.71
CA LEU A 113 7.10 0.35 -3.57
C LEU A 113 6.00 -0.64 -3.18
N ALA A 114 4.77 -0.12 -3.03
CA ALA A 114 3.65 -0.91 -2.59
C ALA A 114 3.25 -1.99 -3.61
N VAL A 115 3.42 -1.74 -4.91
CA VAL A 115 3.08 -2.71 -5.95
C VAL A 115 4.27 -3.62 -6.22
N ARG A 116 4.04 -4.93 -6.13
CA ARG A 116 5.05 -5.96 -6.36
C ARG A 116 4.57 -7.03 -7.31
N ASN A 117 5.50 -7.54 -8.09
CA ASN A 117 5.31 -8.81 -8.79
C ASN A 117 5.08 -9.92 -7.77
N ASP A 118 4.03 -10.68 -7.95
CA ASP A 118 3.83 -11.83 -7.09
C ASP A 118 4.80 -12.95 -7.43
N VAL A 119 5.84 -13.01 -6.64
CA VAL A 119 6.68 -14.22 -6.53
C VAL A 119 6.07 -15.17 -5.48
N TYR A 120 4.96 -14.74 -4.86
CA TYR A 120 4.36 -15.47 -3.75
C TYR A 120 3.53 -16.64 -4.27
N LYS A 121 4.16 -17.79 -4.38
CA LYS A 121 3.51 -19.07 -4.75
C LYS A 121 2.65 -19.66 -3.61
N GLY A 122 2.53 -18.94 -2.48
CA GLY A 122 1.80 -19.38 -1.29
C GLY A 122 0.33 -18.96 -1.26
N SER A 123 -0.47 -19.68 -0.49
CA SER A 123 -1.90 -19.39 -0.29
C SER A 123 -2.16 -18.20 0.65
N SER A 124 -1.17 -17.79 1.45
CA SER A 124 -1.30 -16.70 2.42
C SER A 124 -0.17 -15.67 2.30
N ILE A 125 -0.50 -14.39 2.48
CA ILE A 125 0.47 -13.29 2.58
C ILE A 125 1.08 -13.35 3.98
N PRO A 126 2.42 -13.32 4.15
CA PRO A 126 3.03 -13.23 5.48
C PRO A 126 2.78 -11.90 6.16
N ASP A 127 2.78 -11.90 7.48
CA ASP A 127 2.50 -10.70 8.28
C ASP A 127 3.54 -9.57 8.09
N ASN A 128 4.79 -9.92 7.77
CA ASN A 128 5.84 -8.95 7.46
C ASN A 128 5.68 -8.29 6.07
N MET A 129 4.72 -8.74 5.29
CA MET A 129 4.41 -8.22 3.95
C MET A 129 3.12 -7.38 3.91
N ILE A 130 2.67 -6.91 5.07
CA ILE A 130 1.51 -6.02 5.18
C ILE A 130 1.71 -4.73 4.38
N GLY A 131 0.67 -4.29 3.69
CA GLY A 131 0.65 -3.05 2.90
C GLY A 131 1.17 -3.17 1.48
N TYR A 132 1.76 -4.31 1.10
CA TYR A 132 2.13 -4.58 -0.27
C TYR A 132 0.93 -5.08 -1.08
N ILE A 133 0.90 -4.72 -2.35
CA ILE A 133 -0.11 -5.15 -3.32
C ILE A 133 0.56 -6.16 -4.26
N TYR A 134 0.09 -7.38 -4.20
CA TYR A 134 0.57 -8.48 -5.00
C TYR A 134 -0.33 -8.70 -6.21
N LEU A 135 0.29 -8.72 -7.38
CA LEU A 135 -0.37 -8.99 -8.64
C LEU A 135 -0.03 -10.44 -9.03
N ASN A 136 -1.00 -11.32 -8.94
CA ASN A 136 -0.84 -12.72 -9.35
C ASN A 136 -1.40 -12.90 -10.76
N PHE A 137 -0.51 -12.76 -11.71
CA PHE A 137 -0.76 -13.14 -13.08
C PHE A 137 -0.32 -14.59 -13.28
N LYS A 138 -1.26 -15.51 -13.11
CA LYS A 138 -1.06 -16.88 -13.57
C LYS A 138 -1.05 -16.89 -15.10
N SER A 139 -0.51 -17.97 -15.68
CA SER A 139 -0.52 -18.19 -17.14
C SER A 139 -1.92 -18.24 -17.76
N THR A 140 -2.96 -18.21 -16.92
CA THR A 140 -4.37 -18.23 -17.31
C THR A 140 -5.12 -17.08 -16.64
N TRP A 141 -5.89 -16.33 -17.40
CA TRP A 141 -6.85 -15.37 -16.90
C TRP A 141 -8.05 -16.08 -16.26
N PRO A 142 -8.71 -15.47 -15.25
CA PRO A 142 -8.48 -14.11 -14.73
C PRO A 142 -7.25 -14.00 -13.81
N ALA A 143 -6.61 -12.84 -13.83
CA ALA A 143 -5.56 -12.50 -12.89
C ALA A 143 -6.15 -12.06 -11.53
N SER A 144 -5.40 -12.20 -10.46
CA SER A 144 -5.84 -11.74 -9.15
C SER A 144 -4.86 -10.76 -8.53
N MET A 145 -5.41 -9.83 -7.76
CA MET A 145 -4.68 -8.85 -6.99
C MET A 145 -5.03 -9.01 -5.51
N ARG A 146 -4.02 -8.99 -4.64
CA ARG A 146 -4.21 -9.19 -3.19
C ARG A 146 -3.36 -8.22 -2.38
N SER A 147 -3.88 -7.78 -1.23
CA SER A 147 -3.13 -6.96 -0.26
C SER A 147 -3.61 -7.23 1.15
N CYS A 148 -2.69 -7.42 2.08
CA CYS A 148 -3.01 -7.49 3.50
C CYS A 148 -2.97 -6.07 4.11
N PHE A 149 -4.02 -5.66 4.81
CA PHE A 149 -4.12 -4.34 5.44
C PHE A 149 -4.11 -4.39 6.98
N LYS A 150 -4.18 -5.58 7.57
CA LYS A 150 -4.16 -5.82 9.01
C LYS A 150 -3.65 -7.22 9.29
N THR A 151 -2.84 -7.39 10.33
CA THR A 151 -2.41 -8.71 10.83
C THR A 151 -3.48 -9.38 11.68
N PRO A 152 -3.58 -10.73 11.68
CA PRO A 152 -2.80 -11.63 10.86
C PRO A 152 -3.27 -11.67 9.40
N CYS A 153 -2.32 -11.69 8.46
CA CYS A 153 -2.61 -11.77 7.03
C CYS A 153 -3.14 -13.15 6.58
N SER A 154 -3.11 -14.12 7.44
CA SER A 154 -3.74 -15.43 7.22
C SER A 154 -5.27 -15.40 7.30
N SER A 155 -5.84 -14.37 7.95
CA SER A 155 -7.30 -14.16 7.99
C SER A 155 -7.78 -13.49 6.70
N SER A 156 -8.80 -14.09 6.06
CA SER A 156 -9.44 -13.52 4.87
C SER A 156 -10.00 -12.11 5.08
N ASP A 157 -10.48 -11.82 6.30
CA ASP A 157 -11.05 -10.51 6.66
C ASP A 157 -10.01 -9.39 6.69
N ASN A 158 -8.73 -9.74 6.74
CA ASN A 158 -7.61 -8.81 6.77
C ASN A 158 -6.94 -8.65 5.40
N VAL A 159 -7.45 -9.33 4.37
CA VAL A 159 -6.89 -9.32 3.02
C VAL A 159 -7.91 -8.78 2.03
N LEU A 160 -7.50 -7.79 1.25
CA LEU A 160 -8.24 -7.33 0.08
C LEU A 160 -7.92 -8.26 -1.09
N THR A 161 -8.92 -8.60 -1.89
CA THR A 161 -8.75 -9.39 -3.10
C THR A 161 -9.58 -8.76 -4.21
N ALA A 162 -9.01 -8.65 -5.39
CA ALA A 162 -9.71 -8.26 -6.61
C ALA A 162 -9.33 -9.21 -7.75
N THR A 163 -10.27 -9.42 -8.65
CA THR A 163 -10.07 -10.19 -9.88
C THR A 163 -9.96 -9.20 -11.03
N LEU A 164 -8.97 -9.39 -11.86
CA LEU A 164 -8.73 -8.58 -13.06
C LEU A 164 -9.09 -9.43 -14.27
N ASP A 165 -10.07 -8.99 -15.03
CA ASP A 165 -10.55 -9.66 -16.24
C ASP A 165 -10.00 -8.94 -17.48
N TYR A 166 -9.77 -9.73 -18.56
CA TYR A 166 -9.30 -9.26 -19.86
C TYR A 166 -10.17 -9.83 -21.00
#